data_e6b5b09a669e3d2acec6f92fabe27f91
#
_entry.id   e6b5b09a669e3d2acec6f92fabe27f91
#
_cell.length_a   1.000
_cell.length_b   1.000
_cell.length_c   1.000
_cell.angle_alpha   90.00
_cell.angle_beta   90.00
_cell.angle_gamma   90.00
#
_symmetry.space_group_name_H-M   'P 1'
#
loop_
_entity.id
_entity.type
_entity.pdbx_description
1 polymer ?
#
loop_
_entity_poly.entity_id
_entity_poly.type
_entity_poly.pdbx_seq_one_letter_code
_entity_poly.pdbx_strand_id
1 'polypeptide(L)'
;MIFEHFSAGGCQSYLVGCAQSCAAVLIDPEISLIDRYLALAARDGLRIHHLIDTHTHADHFSATREVARRLDVPISMHRLSPAPFVDLRLDDGEMLVLGSLRLQVLHTPGHTLDSMCLSVEDRVFTGDTLLIGATGRTDLPSGDPEALYDSLFNRVLKLDPALKVHPAHEYKGRDHSTIAQEVAGNPRLQVRDRGAFVEMMRNLNLSMPTHLTEALRTNMSGGKTVAQMLAEAASTVPFMSLAELKARADAGTNELIILDVRERDAYEAGHIPGARLLPRGQLELRVNQDLPDPVRRIVSCCEFGRISTLATATLREMGYQRAVALDGGVKAWREAGYPLKSGPEP
;
A
#
# COMPACT_ATOMS: atom_id res chain seq x y z
N MET A 1 1.83 2.32 29.76
CA MET A 1 1.77 2.14 28.28
C MET A 1 2.17 3.43 27.58
N ILE A 2 2.95 3.36 26.48
CA ILE A 2 3.19 4.46 25.52
C ILE A 2 2.17 4.30 24.41
N PHE A 3 1.56 5.40 23.98
CA PHE A 3 0.51 5.37 22.95
C PHE A 3 0.64 6.58 22.05
N GLU A 4 0.75 6.32 20.75
CA GLU A 4 0.77 7.35 19.71
C GLU A 4 -0.27 7.04 18.64
N HIS A 5 -0.96 8.07 18.20
CA HIS A 5 -2.01 8.04 17.19
C HIS A 5 -1.59 8.80 15.95
N PHE A 6 -1.80 8.20 14.78
CA PHE A 6 -1.50 8.79 13.48
C PHE A 6 -2.75 8.78 12.61
N SER A 7 -2.88 9.81 11.77
CA SER A 7 -3.99 9.93 10.83
C SER A 7 -3.49 10.39 9.47
N ALA A 8 -4.02 9.76 8.42
CA ALA A 8 -3.79 10.15 7.02
C ALA A 8 -5.03 9.82 6.17
N GLY A 9 -5.64 10.83 5.53
CA GLY A 9 -6.77 10.62 4.62
C GLY A 9 -8.01 9.95 5.24
N GLY A 10 -8.14 9.99 6.57
CA GLY A 10 -9.20 9.29 7.32
C GLY A 10 -8.76 7.93 7.89
N CYS A 11 -7.68 7.34 7.40
CA CYS A 11 -7.08 6.14 7.99
C CYS A 11 -6.43 6.48 9.34
N GLN A 12 -6.56 5.59 10.31
CA GLN A 12 -6.00 5.74 11.64
C GLN A 12 -5.04 4.58 11.93
N SER A 13 -3.85 4.91 12.43
CA SER A 13 -2.82 3.94 12.80
C SER A 13 -2.35 4.19 14.22
N TYR A 14 -1.89 3.17 14.91
CA TYR A 14 -1.56 3.26 16.33
C TYR A 14 -0.24 2.60 16.65
N LEU A 15 0.64 3.29 17.38
CA LEU A 15 1.83 2.71 17.99
C LEU A 15 1.57 2.53 19.49
N VAL A 16 1.63 1.27 19.93
CA VAL A 16 1.42 0.88 21.32
C VAL A 16 2.71 0.28 21.85
N GLY A 17 3.29 0.88 22.90
CA GLY A 17 4.55 0.47 23.46
C GLY A 17 4.52 0.23 24.98
N CYS A 18 5.30 -0.75 25.40
CA CYS A 18 5.58 -1.01 26.81
C CYS A 18 6.71 -0.09 27.30
N ALA A 19 6.44 0.80 28.23
CA ALA A 19 7.45 1.72 28.77
C ALA A 19 8.62 1.03 29.49
N GLN A 20 8.40 -0.20 30.00
CA GLN A 20 9.44 -0.93 30.74
C GLN A 20 10.39 -1.72 29.82
N SER A 21 9.84 -2.38 28.79
CA SER A 21 10.62 -3.21 27.88
C SER A 21 11.01 -2.51 26.57
N CYS A 22 10.45 -1.31 26.33
CA CYS A 22 10.55 -0.59 25.05
C CYS A 22 10.04 -1.39 23.84
N ALA A 23 9.33 -2.51 24.06
CA ALA A 23 8.70 -3.29 23.01
C ALA A 23 7.41 -2.60 22.55
N ALA A 24 7.19 -2.53 21.25
CA ALA A 24 6.02 -1.89 20.64
C ALA A 24 5.38 -2.74 19.55
N VAL A 25 4.11 -2.46 19.30
CA VAL A 25 3.34 -2.95 18.14
C VAL A 25 2.83 -1.74 17.35
N LEU A 26 2.83 -1.85 16.04
CA LEU A 26 2.22 -0.89 15.12
C LEU A 26 0.97 -1.52 14.52
N ILE A 27 -0.18 -0.87 14.69
CA ILE A 27 -1.52 -1.36 14.31
C ILE A 27 -2.04 -0.52 13.15
N ASP A 28 -2.56 -1.17 12.11
CA ASP A 28 -3.14 -0.61 10.88
C ASP A 28 -2.27 0.48 10.23
N PRO A 29 -0.97 0.21 9.96
CA PRO A 29 -0.10 1.23 9.41
C PRO A 29 -0.44 1.56 7.95
N GLU A 30 -0.59 2.86 7.65
CA GLU A 30 -0.83 3.40 6.32
C GLU A 30 0.50 3.75 5.63
N ILE A 31 0.62 3.48 4.31
CA ILE A 31 1.89 3.47 3.58
C ILE A 31 2.59 4.84 3.50
N SER A 32 1.84 5.94 3.46
CA SER A 32 2.42 7.29 3.38
C SER A 32 3.07 7.76 4.68
N LEU A 33 2.82 7.07 5.80
CA LEU A 33 3.27 7.45 7.14
C LEU A 33 4.50 6.66 7.64
N ILE A 34 5.08 5.77 6.83
CA ILE A 34 6.16 4.88 7.25
C ILE A 34 7.30 5.60 7.96
N ASP A 35 7.83 6.65 7.34
CA ASP A 35 8.98 7.38 7.91
C ASP A 35 8.62 8.06 9.23
N ARG A 36 7.35 8.48 9.40
CA ARG A 36 6.84 9.06 10.63
C ARG A 36 6.75 8.02 11.76
N TYR A 37 6.29 6.80 11.47
CA TYR A 37 6.28 5.71 12.45
C TYR A 37 7.68 5.40 12.94
N LEU A 38 8.64 5.24 12.01
CA LEU A 38 10.02 4.89 12.33
C LEU A 38 10.72 6.00 13.10
N ALA A 39 10.54 7.27 12.70
CA ALA A 39 11.12 8.41 13.39
C ALA A 39 10.60 8.54 14.83
N LEU A 40 9.29 8.32 15.03
CA LEU A 40 8.67 8.41 16.34
C LEU A 40 9.09 7.26 17.26
N ALA A 41 9.11 6.03 16.75
CA ALA A 41 9.61 4.88 17.49
C ALA A 41 11.07 5.09 17.93
N ALA A 42 11.92 5.60 17.04
CA ALA A 42 13.31 5.91 17.34
C ALA A 42 13.45 7.04 18.40
N ARG A 43 12.66 8.10 18.27
CA ARG A 43 12.63 9.21 19.26
C ARG A 43 12.32 8.72 20.67
N ASP A 44 11.36 7.81 20.79
CA ASP A 44 10.88 7.32 22.08
C ASP A 44 11.62 6.05 22.56
N GLY A 45 12.65 5.64 21.81
CA GLY A 45 13.46 4.46 22.13
C GLY A 45 12.68 3.15 22.03
N LEU A 46 11.58 3.13 21.29
CA LEU A 46 10.73 1.95 21.10
C LEU A 46 11.27 1.04 20.01
N ARG A 47 11.14 -0.27 20.21
CA ARG A 47 11.41 -1.30 19.23
C ARG A 47 10.10 -1.93 18.80
N ILE A 48 9.74 -1.75 17.53
CA ILE A 48 8.57 -2.41 16.96
C ILE A 48 8.88 -3.91 16.86
N HIS A 49 8.08 -4.75 17.49
CA HIS A 49 8.22 -6.21 17.52
C HIS A 49 7.14 -6.91 16.71
N HIS A 50 5.99 -6.26 16.50
CA HIS A 50 4.87 -6.79 15.72
C HIS A 50 4.25 -5.68 14.88
N LEU A 51 3.80 -6.07 13.71
CA LEU A 51 2.95 -5.27 12.83
C LEU A 51 1.60 -5.99 12.74
N ILE A 52 0.53 -5.27 12.93
CA ILE A 52 -0.82 -5.85 12.92
C ILE A 52 -1.70 -5.08 11.94
N ASP A 53 -2.31 -5.77 10.99
CA ASP A 53 -3.50 -5.29 10.30
C ASP A 53 -4.73 -5.94 10.97
N THR A 54 -5.67 -5.12 11.45
CA THR A 54 -6.89 -5.60 12.11
C THR A 54 -7.80 -6.36 11.16
N HIS A 55 -7.67 -6.11 9.87
CA HIS A 55 -8.42 -6.77 8.80
C HIS A 55 -7.71 -6.56 7.44
N THR A 56 -8.17 -7.23 6.41
CA THR A 56 -7.72 -6.98 5.03
C THR A 56 -8.30 -5.68 4.52
N HIS A 57 -7.51 -4.61 4.55
CA HIS A 57 -7.92 -3.26 4.09
C HIS A 57 -8.24 -3.23 2.60
N ALA A 58 -9.35 -2.58 2.24
CA ALA A 58 -9.85 -2.47 0.87
C ALA A 58 -9.77 -1.04 0.29
N ASP A 59 -9.46 -0.07 1.09
CA ASP A 59 -9.55 1.36 0.78
C ASP A 59 -8.20 2.08 0.79
N HIS A 60 -7.19 1.53 1.44
CA HIS A 60 -5.84 2.05 1.46
C HIS A 60 -4.77 0.94 1.37
N PHE A 61 -3.52 1.36 1.15
CA PHE A 61 -2.38 0.44 1.10
C PHE A 61 -1.77 0.29 2.49
N SER A 62 -1.81 -0.93 3.04
CA SER A 62 -1.14 -1.22 4.30
C SER A 62 0.39 -1.09 4.16
N ALA A 63 1.01 -0.50 5.18
CA ALA A 63 2.46 -0.38 5.28
C ALA A 63 3.12 -1.61 5.93
N THR A 64 2.37 -2.59 6.45
CA THR A 64 2.92 -3.72 7.22
C THR A 64 4.06 -4.41 6.50
N ARG A 65 3.93 -4.71 5.20
CA ARG A 65 4.97 -5.39 4.42
C ARG A 65 6.26 -4.58 4.27
N GLU A 66 6.13 -3.28 4.01
CA GLU A 66 7.31 -2.44 3.82
C GLU A 66 8.03 -2.19 5.15
N VAL A 67 7.28 -1.99 6.24
CA VAL A 67 7.86 -1.86 7.59
C VAL A 67 8.48 -3.19 8.04
N ALA A 68 7.82 -4.33 7.81
CA ALA A 68 8.36 -5.66 8.10
C ALA A 68 9.71 -5.89 7.41
N ARG A 69 9.78 -5.55 6.12
CA ARG A 69 11.04 -5.66 5.34
C ARG A 69 12.16 -4.77 5.88
N ARG A 70 11.84 -3.55 6.37
CA ARG A 70 12.85 -2.61 6.90
C ARG A 70 13.35 -3.00 8.28
N LEU A 71 12.50 -3.58 9.11
CA LEU A 71 12.79 -3.86 10.52
C LEU A 71 13.06 -5.34 10.82
N ASP A 72 12.79 -6.22 9.86
CA ASP A 72 12.84 -7.69 10.03
C ASP A 72 11.95 -8.17 11.18
N VAL A 73 10.65 -7.76 11.14
CA VAL A 73 9.66 -8.06 12.18
C VAL A 73 8.43 -8.73 11.57
N PRO A 74 7.73 -9.60 12.33
CA PRO A 74 6.60 -10.37 11.81
C PRO A 74 5.35 -9.50 11.58
N ILE A 75 4.58 -9.90 10.55
CA ILE A 75 3.23 -9.40 10.25
C ILE A 75 2.23 -10.35 10.90
N SER A 76 1.30 -9.78 11.66
CA SER A 76 0.23 -10.51 12.35
C SER A 76 -1.13 -10.09 11.82
N MET A 77 -1.98 -11.04 11.50
CA MET A 77 -3.39 -10.86 11.14
C MET A 77 -4.21 -12.02 11.67
N HIS A 78 -5.53 -11.90 11.64
CA HIS A 78 -6.39 -13.02 11.99
C HIS A 78 -6.12 -14.25 11.08
N ARG A 79 -6.30 -15.46 11.63
CA ARG A 79 -6.04 -16.72 10.90
C ARG A 79 -6.78 -16.86 9.58
N LEU A 80 -7.93 -16.21 9.43
CA LEU A 80 -8.76 -16.22 8.22
C LEU A 80 -8.34 -15.18 7.19
N SER A 81 -7.28 -14.41 7.45
CA SER A 81 -6.75 -13.48 6.44
C SER A 81 -6.32 -14.25 5.19
N PRO A 82 -6.72 -13.78 4.00
CA PRO A 82 -6.30 -14.39 2.73
C PRO A 82 -4.83 -14.07 2.37
N ALA A 83 -4.19 -13.15 3.08
CA ALA A 83 -2.85 -12.69 2.77
C ALA A 83 -1.80 -13.79 3.03
N PRO A 84 -0.99 -14.19 2.00
CA PRO A 84 -0.02 -15.27 2.12
C PRO A 84 1.25 -14.88 2.89
N PHE A 85 1.48 -13.58 3.08
CA PHE A 85 2.68 -13.02 3.72
C PHE A 85 2.53 -12.78 5.22
N VAL A 86 1.45 -13.28 5.83
CA VAL A 86 1.21 -13.19 7.28
C VAL A 86 2.06 -14.23 7.99
N ASP A 87 2.95 -13.78 8.86
CA ASP A 87 3.86 -14.62 9.62
C ASP A 87 3.19 -15.24 10.84
N LEU A 88 2.37 -14.45 11.56
CA LEU A 88 1.65 -14.88 12.75
C LEU A 88 0.14 -14.79 12.52
N ARG A 89 -0.50 -15.94 12.48
CA ARG A 89 -1.95 -16.06 12.31
C ARG A 89 -2.62 -16.17 13.65
N LEU A 90 -3.32 -15.09 14.04
CA LEU A 90 -3.92 -14.93 15.35
C LEU A 90 -5.30 -15.58 15.41
N ASP A 91 -5.58 -16.21 16.53
CA ASP A 91 -6.89 -16.80 16.84
C ASP A 91 -7.69 -15.96 17.84
N ASP A 92 -9.00 -16.20 17.88
CA ASP A 92 -9.90 -15.59 18.84
C ASP A 92 -9.50 -15.91 20.30
N GLY A 93 -9.46 -14.89 21.14
CA GLY A 93 -9.04 -15.01 22.54
C GLY A 93 -7.53 -15.11 22.77
N GLU A 94 -6.73 -15.15 21.70
CA GLU A 94 -5.27 -15.20 21.82
C GLU A 94 -4.71 -13.91 22.41
N MET A 95 -3.56 -14.04 23.10
CA MET A 95 -2.94 -12.95 23.84
C MET A 95 -1.55 -12.66 23.30
N LEU A 96 -1.36 -11.52 22.68
CA LEU A 96 -0.04 -11.01 22.31
C LEU A 96 0.61 -10.30 23.51
N VAL A 97 1.83 -10.69 23.82
CA VAL A 97 2.57 -10.20 24.97
C VAL A 97 3.69 -9.25 24.53
N LEU A 98 3.63 -8.00 24.98
CA LEU A 98 4.62 -6.96 24.73
C LEU A 98 5.16 -6.42 26.05
N GLY A 99 6.19 -7.09 26.58
CA GLY A 99 6.69 -6.78 27.94
C GLY A 99 5.58 -7.01 28.97
N SER A 100 5.14 -5.95 29.66
CA SER A 100 4.04 -6.03 30.61
C SER A 100 2.64 -5.89 29.97
N LEU A 101 2.56 -5.44 28.71
CA LEU A 101 1.28 -5.28 28.03
C LEU A 101 0.74 -6.62 27.51
N ARG A 102 -0.58 -6.75 27.52
CA ARG A 102 -1.33 -7.92 27.06
C ARG A 102 -2.39 -7.43 26.09
N LEU A 103 -2.19 -7.70 24.80
CA LEU A 103 -3.18 -7.39 23.75
C LEU A 103 -4.01 -8.63 23.51
N GLN A 104 -5.30 -8.57 23.88
CA GLN A 104 -6.24 -9.65 23.63
C GLN A 104 -6.87 -9.52 22.26
N VAL A 105 -6.83 -10.60 21.49
CA VAL A 105 -7.47 -10.70 20.17
C VAL A 105 -8.95 -11.07 20.34
N LEU A 106 -9.84 -10.34 19.68
CA LEU A 106 -11.26 -10.65 19.57
C LEU A 106 -11.60 -10.76 18.09
N HIS A 107 -11.95 -11.96 17.62
CA HIS A 107 -12.43 -12.12 16.25
C HIS A 107 -13.81 -11.49 16.11
N THR A 108 -13.93 -10.51 15.22
CA THR A 108 -15.14 -9.70 15.03
C THR A 108 -15.50 -9.59 13.54
N PRO A 109 -15.83 -10.74 12.89
CA PRO A 109 -16.15 -10.76 11.46
C PRO A 109 -17.38 -9.93 11.14
N GLY A 110 -17.49 -9.51 9.87
CA GLY A 110 -18.65 -8.80 9.35
C GLY A 110 -18.33 -7.64 8.43
N HIS A 111 -17.36 -6.78 8.74
CA HIS A 111 -16.78 -5.87 7.76
C HIS A 111 -15.94 -6.67 6.75
N THR A 112 -15.05 -7.51 7.26
CA THR A 112 -14.40 -8.60 6.52
C THR A 112 -14.47 -9.89 7.34
N LEU A 113 -14.19 -11.03 6.72
CA LEU A 113 -14.15 -12.33 7.40
C LEU A 113 -13.03 -12.40 8.44
N ASP A 114 -11.93 -11.73 8.20
CA ASP A 114 -10.72 -11.69 9.03
C ASP A 114 -10.68 -10.51 10.02
N SER A 115 -11.74 -9.73 10.13
CA SER A 115 -11.81 -8.59 11.05
C SER A 115 -11.60 -9.03 12.49
N MET A 116 -10.74 -8.33 13.22
CA MET A 116 -10.51 -8.53 14.65
C MET A 116 -10.37 -7.18 15.37
N CYS A 117 -10.76 -7.18 16.64
CA CYS A 117 -10.47 -6.12 17.58
C CYS A 117 -9.30 -6.51 18.49
N LEU A 118 -8.55 -5.54 18.98
CA LEU A 118 -7.46 -5.75 19.93
C LEU A 118 -7.73 -4.94 21.20
N SER A 119 -7.86 -5.61 22.33
CA SER A 119 -8.09 -4.95 23.62
C SER A 119 -6.79 -4.92 24.45
N VAL A 120 -6.45 -3.77 24.99
CA VAL A 120 -5.27 -3.59 25.86
C VAL A 120 -5.53 -2.46 26.88
N GLU A 121 -5.30 -2.76 28.16
CA GLU A 121 -5.48 -1.80 29.27
C GLU A 121 -6.85 -1.06 29.21
N ASP A 122 -6.85 0.24 28.93
CA ASP A 122 -8.01 1.13 28.94
C ASP A 122 -8.68 1.33 27.56
N ARG A 123 -8.30 0.55 26.54
CA ARG A 123 -8.71 0.79 25.16
C ARG A 123 -8.92 -0.47 24.33
N VAL A 124 -9.65 -0.31 23.23
CA VAL A 124 -9.86 -1.31 22.20
C VAL A 124 -9.66 -0.70 20.82
N PHE A 125 -8.83 -1.34 20.00
CA PHE A 125 -8.65 -1.04 18.59
C PHE A 125 -9.67 -1.88 17.84
N THR A 126 -10.63 -1.23 17.21
CA THR A 126 -11.82 -1.89 16.68
C THR A 126 -11.75 -2.15 15.18
N GLY A 127 -10.64 -1.79 14.52
CA GLY A 127 -10.57 -1.83 13.07
C GLY A 127 -11.78 -1.13 12.46
N ASP A 128 -12.41 -1.78 11.51
CA ASP A 128 -13.67 -1.32 10.92
C ASP A 128 -14.90 -2.08 11.43
N THR A 129 -14.79 -2.81 12.52
CA THR A 129 -15.96 -3.41 13.18
C THR A 129 -16.85 -2.33 13.79
N LEU A 130 -16.28 -1.44 14.61
CA LEU A 130 -16.96 -0.31 15.25
C LEU A 130 -16.18 0.98 14.97
N LEU A 131 -16.85 1.94 14.33
CA LEU A 131 -16.34 3.29 14.09
C LEU A 131 -16.99 4.27 15.07
N ILE A 132 -16.41 5.47 15.23
CA ILE A 132 -17.00 6.51 16.07
C ILE A 132 -18.28 7.04 15.41
N GLY A 133 -19.43 6.77 16.00
CA GLY A 133 -20.75 7.14 15.49
C GLY A 133 -21.17 6.40 14.20
N ALA A 134 -20.53 5.28 13.88
CA ALA A 134 -20.82 4.43 12.73
C ALA A 134 -20.33 2.99 12.97
N THR A 135 -20.43 2.14 11.96
CA THR A 135 -19.82 0.79 11.89
C THR A 135 -19.14 0.61 10.55
N GLY A 136 -18.34 -0.41 10.36
CA GLY A 136 -17.85 -0.80 9.04
C GLY A 136 -19.01 -1.13 8.10
N ARG A 137 -18.76 -1.02 6.81
CA ARG A 137 -19.66 -1.47 5.73
C ARG A 137 -19.55 -2.98 5.56
N THR A 138 -20.57 -3.61 4.96
CA THR A 138 -20.61 -5.07 4.77
C THR A 138 -20.87 -5.47 3.32
N ASP A 139 -20.78 -4.54 2.40
CA ASP A 139 -21.04 -4.70 0.96
C ASP A 139 -19.74 -4.88 0.13
N LEU A 140 -18.60 -5.06 0.81
CA LEU A 140 -17.33 -5.40 0.18
C LEU A 140 -17.09 -6.93 0.18
N PRO A 141 -16.10 -7.44 -0.59
CA PRO A 141 -15.78 -8.86 -0.59
C PRO A 141 -15.54 -9.40 0.83
N SER A 142 -16.15 -10.54 1.17
CA SER A 142 -16.20 -11.16 2.50
C SER A 142 -16.99 -10.41 3.59
N GLY A 143 -17.69 -9.32 3.24
CA GLY A 143 -18.59 -8.63 4.16
C GLY A 143 -19.86 -9.44 4.45
N ASP A 144 -20.31 -9.42 5.72
CA ASP A 144 -21.51 -10.12 6.20
C ASP A 144 -22.20 -9.28 7.29
N PRO A 145 -23.40 -8.72 7.01
CA PRO A 145 -24.11 -7.90 7.98
C PRO A 145 -24.64 -8.68 9.18
N GLU A 146 -24.89 -9.99 9.04
CA GLU A 146 -25.33 -10.84 10.14
C GLU A 146 -24.17 -11.10 11.11
N ALA A 147 -23.00 -11.44 10.57
CA ALA A 147 -21.77 -11.58 11.35
C ALA A 147 -21.38 -10.27 12.05
N LEU A 148 -21.54 -9.12 11.36
CA LEU A 148 -21.27 -7.82 11.97
C LEU A 148 -22.20 -7.53 13.15
N TYR A 149 -23.50 -7.87 13.03
CA TYR A 149 -24.42 -7.75 14.14
C TYR A 149 -23.95 -8.55 15.35
N ASP A 150 -23.62 -9.82 15.14
CA ASP A 150 -23.16 -10.71 16.23
C ASP A 150 -21.84 -10.21 16.84
N SER A 151 -20.90 -9.74 16.02
CA SER A 151 -19.63 -9.15 16.47
C SER A 151 -19.84 -7.89 17.32
N LEU A 152 -20.76 -7.01 16.93
CA LEU A 152 -21.08 -5.80 17.68
C LEU A 152 -21.85 -6.12 18.95
N PHE A 153 -23.07 -6.67 18.84
CA PHE A 153 -24.00 -6.76 19.96
C PHE A 153 -23.68 -7.87 20.95
N ASN A 154 -23.04 -8.95 20.51
CA ASN A 154 -22.73 -10.08 21.36
C ASN A 154 -21.27 -10.09 21.86
N ARG A 155 -20.40 -9.26 21.32
CA ARG A 155 -18.97 -9.21 21.69
C ARG A 155 -18.50 -7.81 22.06
N VAL A 156 -18.33 -6.89 21.08
CA VAL A 156 -17.70 -5.58 21.29
C VAL A 156 -18.45 -4.73 22.31
N LEU A 157 -19.79 -4.67 22.23
CA LEU A 157 -20.61 -3.90 23.15
C LEU A 157 -20.80 -4.59 24.53
N LYS A 158 -20.20 -5.76 24.74
CA LYS A 158 -20.13 -6.44 26.06
C LYS A 158 -18.83 -6.16 26.79
N LEU A 159 -17.87 -5.50 26.13
CA LEU A 159 -16.66 -5.04 26.78
C LEU A 159 -16.97 -3.96 27.82
N ASP A 160 -15.95 -3.64 28.66
CA ASP A 160 -16.09 -2.59 29.65
C ASP A 160 -16.56 -1.27 28.98
N PRO A 161 -17.68 -0.68 29.44
CA PRO A 161 -18.23 0.56 28.90
C PRO A 161 -17.24 1.74 28.89
N ALA A 162 -16.24 1.74 29.77
CA ALA A 162 -15.23 2.79 29.88
C ALA A 162 -14.09 2.66 28.86
N LEU A 163 -13.95 1.52 28.18
CA LEU A 163 -12.89 1.34 27.19
C LEU A 163 -12.98 2.37 26.06
N LYS A 164 -11.85 2.98 25.77
CA LYS A 164 -11.69 3.90 24.64
C LYS A 164 -11.69 3.13 23.32
N VAL A 165 -12.54 3.55 22.41
CA VAL A 165 -12.68 2.98 21.07
C VAL A 165 -11.77 3.71 20.11
N HIS A 166 -10.84 2.96 19.49
CA HIS A 166 -9.90 3.44 18.49
C HIS A 166 -10.12 2.67 17.18
N PRO A 167 -10.85 3.23 16.20
CA PRO A 167 -11.15 2.56 14.93
C PRO A 167 -10.02 2.70 13.91
N ALA A 168 -10.04 1.91 12.83
CA ALA A 168 -9.13 2.09 11.70
C ALA A 168 -9.48 3.30 10.81
N HIS A 169 -10.72 3.84 10.93
CA HIS A 169 -11.14 5.02 10.16
C HIS A 169 -11.88 6.05 11.00
N GLU A 170 -11.51 7.32 10.80
CA GLU A 170 -12.19 8.48 11.35
C GLU A 170 -12.02 9.70 10.44
N TYR A 171 -13.12 10.32 10.02
CA TYR A 171 -13.13 11.39 9.01
C TYR A 171 -13.49 12.78 9.58
N LYS A 172 -13.80 12.88 10.88
CA LYS A 172 -14.24 14.12 11.53
C LYS A 172 -13.23 14.68 12.53
N GLY A 173 -12.02 14.07 12.59
CA GLY A 173 -10.92 14.52 13.44
C GLY A 173 -11.14 14.24 14.94
N ARG A 174 -11.92 13.19 15.29
CA ARG A 174 -12.09 12.76 16.68
C ARG A 174 -10.98 11.77 17.06
N ASP A 175 -10.42 11.89 18.25
CA ASP A 175 -9.33 11.02 18.68
C ASP A 175 -9.83 9.62 19.11
N HIS A 176 -10.96 9.56 19.81
CA HIS A 176 -11.58 8.32 20.28
C HIS A 176 -13.02 8.59 20.74
N SER A 177 -13.75 7.53 20.99
CA SER A 177 -14.98 7.50 21.78
C SER A 177 -14.83 6.47 22.91
N THR A 178 -15.93 6.08 23.55
CA THR A 178 -15.97 4.95 24.48
C THR A 178 -17.08 3.99 24.09
N ILE A 179 -16.99 2.73 24.53
CA ILE A 179 -18.09 1.76 24.33
C ILE A 179 -19.42 2.33 24.83
N ALA A 180 -19.43 3.00 26.00
CA ALA A 180 -20.64 3.63 26.52
C ALA A 180 -21.18 4.74 25.61
N GLN A 181 -20.31 5.58 25.05
CA GLN A 181 -20.72 6.64 24.13
C GLN A 181 -21.28 6.10 22.83
N GLU A 182 -20.68 5.02 22.29
CA GLU A 182 -21.18 4.37 21.08
C GLU A 182 -22.54 3.70 21.34
N VAL A 183 -22.70 3.00 22.47
CA VAL A 183 -24.00 2.41 22.86
C VAL A 183 -25.08 3.49 22.96
N ALA A 184 -24.77 4.66 23.49
CA ALA A 184 -25.73 5.73 23.69
C ALA A 184 -26.05 6.54 22.44
N GLY A 185 -25.02 6.80 21.58
CA GLY A 185 -25.13 7.83 20.55
C GLY A 185 -24.89 7.36 19.11
N ASN A 186 -24.39 6.16 18.87
CA ASN A 186 -24.16 5.66 17.52
C ASN A 186 -25.47 5.29 16.82
N PRO A 187 -25.86 5.96 15.75
CA PRO A 187 -27.16 5.75 15.10
C PRO A 187 -27.38 4.31 14.64
N ARG A 188 -26.33 3.62 14.16
CA ARG A 188 -26.44 2.23 13.69
C ARG A 188 -26.69 1.25 14.84
N LEU A 189 -26.17 1.52 16.03
CA LEU A 189 -26.35 0.71 17.23
C LEU A 189 -27.70 0.93 17.91
N GLN A 190 -28.47 1.96 17.52
CA GLN A 190 -29.86 2.13 17.99
C GLN A 190 -30.81 1.11 17.34
N VAL A 191 -30.45 0.54 16.20
CA VAL A 191 -31.19 -0.54 15.53
C VAL A 191 -30.81 -1.87 16.15
N ARG A 192 -31.50 -2.26 17.23
CA ARG A 192 -31.15 -3.43 18.05
C ARG A 192 -31.78 -4.74 17.57
N ASP A 193 -32.85 -4.67 16.75
CA ASP A 193 -33.39 -5.84 16.11
C ASP A 193 -32.44 -6.35 15.03
N ARG A 194 -32.09 -7.63 15.07
CA ARG A 194 -31.12 -8.24 14.16
C ARG A 194 -31.54 -8.11 12.69
N GLY A 195 -32.82 -8.39 12.40
CA GLY A 195 -33.34 -8.33 11.04
C GLY A 195 -33.33 -6.91 10.49
N ALA A 196 -33.78 -5.93 11.29
CA ALA A 196 -33.78 -4.52 10.92
C ALA A 196 -32.35 -3.98 10.75
N PHE A 197 -31.37 -4.40 11.58
CA PHE A 197 -29.97 -4.04 11.42
C PHE A 197 -29.40 -4.58 10.11
N VAL A 198 -29.62 -5.86 9.81
CA VAL A 198 -29.15 -6.50 8.58
C VAL A 198 -29.74 -5.83 7.36
N GLU A 199 -31.03 -5.50 7.37
CA GLU A 199 -31.68 -4.77 6.28
C GLU A 199 -31.12 -3.35 6.11
N MET A 200 -30.92 -2.64 7.20
CA MET A 200 -30.26 -1.32 7.19
C MET A 200 -28.87 -1.41 6.57
N MET A 201 -28.06 -2.40 6.96
CA MET A 201 -26.70 -2.54 6.43
C MET A 201 -26.68 -2.92 4.95
N ARG A 202 -27.61 -3.74 4.47
CA ARG A 202 -27.75 -4.09 3.04
C ARG A 202 -28.17 -2.90 2.17
N ASN A 203 -28.88 -1.92 2.75
CA ASN A 203 -29.37 -0.73 2.06
C ASN A 203 -28.46 0.50 2.20
N LEU A 204 -27.24 0.33 2.76
CA LEU A 204 -26.26 1.41 2.82
C LEU A 204 -25.72 1.72 1.42
N ASN A 205 -26.20 2.82 0.82
CA ASN A 205 -25.70 3.33 -0.45
C ASN A 205 -24.42 4.16 -0.25
N LEU A 206 -23.30 3.49 -0.05
CA LEU A 206 -21.99 4.14 0.11
C LEU A 206 -21.22 4.11 -1.22
N SER A 207 -20.51 5.19 -1.53
CA SER A 207 -19.58 5.20 -2.67
C SER A 207 -18.50 4.11 -2.48
N MET A 208 -18.09 3.47 -3.58
CA MET A 208 -17.00 2.50 -3.52
C MET A 208 -15.67 3.20 -3.22
N PRO A 209 -14.76 2.56 -2.47
CA PRO A 209 -13.42 3.09 -2.25
C PRO A 209 -12.68 3.31 -3.57
N THR A 210 -11.97 4.43 -3.69
CA THR A 210 -11.30 4.84 -4.94
C THR A 210 -10.25 3.82 -5.41
N HIS A 211 -9.59 3.15 -4.49
CA HIS A 211 -8.51 2.19 -4.77
C HIS A 211 -8.91 0.72 -4.51
N LEU A 212 -10.21 0.41 -4.42
CA LEU A 212 -10.70 -0.90 -3.99
C LEU A 212 -9.96 -2.09 -4.63
N THR A 213 -9.93 -2.14 -5.96
CA THR A 213 -9.34 -3.29 -6.69
C THR A 213 -7.82 -3.39 -6.46
N GLU A 214 -7.12 -2.26 -6.49
CA GLU A 214 -5.66 -2.21 -6.34
C GLU A 214 -5.25 -2.46 -4.89
N ALA A 215 -5.95 -1.88 -3.91
CA ALA A 215 -5.70 -2.07 -2.49
C ALA A 215 -5.97 -3.53 -2.09
N LEU A 216 -7.12 -4.10 -2.45
CA LEU A 216 -7.42 -5.51 -2.20
C LEU A 216 -6.36 -6.43 -2.82
N ARG A 217 -6.03 -6.24 -4.10
CA ARG A 217 -4.99 -7.04 -4.75
C ARG A 217 -3.66 -6.96 -4.01
N THR A 218 -3.24 -5.76 -3.62
CA THR A 218 -1.96 -5.52 -2.93
C THR A 218 -1.98 -6.11 -1.51
N ASN A 219 -3.03 -5.85 -0.75
CA ASN A 219 -3.13 -6.29 0.64
C ASN A 219 -3.47 -7.80 0.77
N MET A 220 -4.18 -8.38 -0.21
CA MET A 220 -4.51 -9.82 -0.20
C MET A 220 -3.41 -10.71 -0.79
N SER A 221 -2.74 -10.29 -1.87
CA SER A 221 -1.80 -11.16 -2.60
C SER A 221 -0.34 -10.76 -2.44
N GLY A 222 -0.08 -9.63 -1.82
CA GLY A 222 1.27 -9.08 -1.71
C GLY A 222 1.80 -8.49 -3.01
N GLY A 223 0.93 -8.17 -3.98
CA GLY A 223 1.30 -7.48 -5.21
C GLY A 223 1.86 -6.08 -4.93
N LYS A 224 2.77 -5.61 -5.79
CA LYS A 224 3.28 -4.24 -5.71
C LYS A 224 2.36 -3.28 -6.45
N THR A 225 2.23 -2.07 -5.93
CA THR A 225 1.63 -0.96 -6.67
C THR A 225 2.56 -0.50 -7.78
N VAL A 226 2.02 0.18 -8.80
CA VAL A 226 2.84 0.80 -9.85
C VAL A 226 3.84 1.80 -9.25
N ALA A 227 3.44 2.55 -8.24
CA ALA A 227 4.32 3.50 -7.54
C ALA A 227 5.51 2.79 -6.87
N GLN A 228 5.26 1.67 -6.18
CA GLN A 228 6.32 0.86 -5.56
C GLN A 228 7.26 0.25 -6.62
N MET A 229 6.71 -0.30 -7.71
CA MET A 229 7.52 -0.84 -8.80
C MET A 229 8.43 0.24 -9.41
N LEU A 230 7.90 1.45 -9.64
CA LEU A 230 8.67 2.59 -10.15
C LEU A 230 9.74 3.05 -9.17
N ALA A 231 9.42 3.15 -7.88
CA ALA A 231 10.39 3.56 -6.85
C ALA A 231 11.54 2.55 -6.75
N GLU A 232 11.25 1.25 -6.73
CA GLU A 232 12.27 0.20 -6.72
C GLU A 232 13.14 0.24 -7.99
N ALA A 233 12.53 0.34 -9.17
CA ALA A 233 13.27 0.44 -10.42
C ALA A 233 14.16 1.71 -10.42
N ALA A 234 13.63 2.87 -10.01
CA ALA A 234 14.38 4.12 -9.96
C ALA A 234 15.55 4.08 -8.98
N SER A 235 15.49 3.28 -7.91
CA SER A 235 16.59 3.13 -6.96
C SER A 235 17.79 2.34 -7.50
N THR A 236 17.58 1.53 -8.54
CA THR A 236 18.60 0.61 -9.10
C THR A 236 19.02 0.97 -10.52
N VAL A 237 18.18 1.69 -11.25
CA VAL A 237 18.40 2.08 -12.65
C VAL A 237 19.18 3.38 -12.72
N PRO A 238 20.32 3.42 -13.43
CA PRO A 238 21.00 4.69 -13.70
C PRO A 238 20.25 5.49 -14.76
N PHE A 239 20.30 6.82 -14.61
CA PHE A 239 19.67 7.76 -15.54
C PHE A 239 20.72 8.50 -16.38
N MET A 240 20.34 8.83 -17.62
CA MET A 240 21.10 9.73 -18.49
C MET A 240 20.34 11.05 -18.64
N SER A 241 21.03 12.17 -18.49
CA SER A 241 20.42 13.48 -18.72
C SER A 241 20.14 13.73 -20.20
N LEU A 242 19.20 14.63 -20.49
CA LEU A 242 18.90 15.08 -21.86
C LEU A 242 20.11 15.66 -22.55
N ALA A 243 20.91 16.49 -21.84
CA ALA A 243 22.10 17.14 -22.38
C ALA A 243 23.19 16.12 -22.73
N GLU A 244 23.39 15.10 -21.88
CA GLU A 244 24.35 14.02 -22.18
C GLU A 244 23.91 13.22 -23.41
N LEU A 245 22.63 12.86 -23.52
CA LEU A 245 22.13 12.14 -24.68
C LEU A 245 22.28 12.99 -25.95
N LYS A 246 21.93 14.29 -25.90
CA LYS A 246 22.09 15.22 -27.06
C LYS A 246 23.53 15.31 -27.52
N ALA A 247 24.48 15.52 -26.61
CA ALA A 247 25.88 15.60 -26.95
C ALA A 247 26.42 14.31 -27.62
N ARG A 248 25.96 13.12 -27.13
CA ARG A 248 26.36 11.84 -27.74
C ARG A 248 25.72 11.61 -29.10
N ALA A 249 24.47 12.00 -29.28
CA ALA A 249 23.76 11.91 -30.55
C ALA A 249 24.44 12.81 -31.61
N ASP A 250 24.82 14.04 -31.24
CA ASP A 250 25.53 14.98 -32.13
C ASP A 250 26.95 14.51 -32.52
N ALA A 251 27.62 13.80 -31.60
CA ALA A 251 28.94 13.24 -31.86
C ALA A 251 28.94 12.06 -32.86
N GLY A 252 27.74 11.52 -33.19
CA GLY A 252 27.60 10.47 -34.20
C GLY A 252 28.26 9.14 -33.80
N THR A 253 28.45 8.87 -32.50
CA THR A 253 29.11 7.65 -32.04
C THR A 253 28.16 6.46 -32.14
N ASN A 254 28.55 5.43 -32.89
CA ASN A 254 27.82 4.16 -33.02
C ASN A 254 27.78 3.30 -31.72
N GLU A 255 28.25 3.86 -30.60
CA GLU A 255 28.39 3.13 -29.34
C GLU A 255 27.09 3.12 -28.49
N LEU A 256 26.14 3.99 -28.82
CA LEU A 256 24.91 4.17 -28.08
C LEU A 256 23.69 3.74 -28.90
N ILE A 257 22.81 2.96 -28.32
CA ILE A 257 21.51 2.64 -28.88
C ILE A 257 20.46 3.42 -28.10
N ILE A 258 19.69 4.26 -28.80
CA ILE A 258 18.50 4.89 -28.23
C ILE A 258 17.33 3.93 -28.49
N LEU A 259 16.66 3.47 -27.43
CA LEU A 259 15.58 2.49 -27.50
C LEU A 259 14.27 3.17 -27.06
N ASP A 260 13.38 3.43 -28.01
CA ASP A 260 12.05 3.96 -27.70
C ASP A 260 11.10 2.79 -27.40
N VAL A 261 10.58 2.76 -26.17
CA VAL A 261 9.70 1.70 -25.68
C VAL A 261 8.21 2.06 -25.72
N ARG A 262 7.86 3.15 -26.40
CA ARG A 262 6.46 3.55 -26.66
C ARG A 262 5.83 2.65 -27.73
N GLU A 263 4.53 2.83 -27.91
CA GLU A 263 3.82 2.18 -29.02
C GLU A 263 4.14 2.88 -30.36
N ARG A 264 3.88 2.17 -31.45
CA ARG A 264 4.28 2.57 -32.82
C ARG A 264 3.74 3.95 -33.23
N ASP A 265 2.48 4.22 -32.94
CA ASP A 265 1.82 5.47 -33.27
C ASP A 265 2.47 6.69 -32.58
N ALA A 266 2.81 6.54 -31.30
CA ALA A 266 3.52 7.58 -30.55
C ALA A 266 4.97 7.78 -31.05
N TYR A 267 5.64 6.70 -31.45
CA TYR A 267 6.96 6.77 -32.05
C TYR A 267 6.92 7.49 -33.41
N GLU A 268 6.02 7.09 -34.30
CA GLU A 268 5.91 7.66 -35.65
C GLU A 268 5.43 9.13 -35.62
N ALA A 269 4.66 9.54 -34.60
CA ALA A 269 4.28 10.94 -34.40
C ALA A 269 5.50 11.83 -34.08
N GLY A 270 6.53 11.27 -33.40
CA GLY A 270 7.75 12.00 -33.10
C GLY A 270 8.64 11.27 -32.11
N HIS A 271 9.86 10.93 -32.52
CA HIS A 271 10.87 10.23 -31.74
C HIS A 271 12.22 10.93 -31.78
N ILE A 272 13.12 10.59 -30.87
CA ILE A 272 14.50 11.09 -30.86
C ILE A 272 15.24 10.55 -32.09
N PRO A 273 15.91 11.40 -32.90
CA PRO A 273 16.61 10.92 -34.10
C PRO A 273 17.58 9.79 -33.82
N GLY A 274 17.51 8.70 -34.60
CA GLY A 274 18.30 7.49 -34.40
C GLY A 274 17.75 6.51 -33.38
N ALA A 275 16.58 6.80 -32.77
CA ALA A 275 15.95 5.88 -31.84
C ALA A 275 15.35 4.69 -32.59
N ARG A 276 15.55 3.49 -32.04
CA ARG A 276 14.94 2.24 -32.50
C ARG A 276 13.68 1.95 -31.69
N LEU A 277 12.61 1.58 -32.38
CA LEU A 277 11.35 1.21 -31.74
C LEU A 277 11.39 -0.24 -31.28
N LEU A 278 11.16 -0.45 -29.99
CA LEU A 278 10.83 -1.76 -29.42
C LEU A 278 9.80 -1.56 -28.31
N PRO A 279 8.50 -1.70 -28.59
CA PRO A 279 7.45 -1.46 -27.63
C PRO A 279 7.64 -2.26 -26.33
N ARG A 280 7.31 -1.63 -25.19
CA ARG A 280 7.49 -2.25 -23.86
C ARG A 280 6.86 -3.65 -23.77
N GLY A 281 5.70 -3.85 -24.38
CA GLY A 281 5.01 -5.17 -24.40
C GLY A 281 5.72 -6.26 -25.19
N GLN A 282 6.76 -5.95 -25.95
CA GLN A 282 7.54 -6.89 -26.76
C GLN A 282 9.01 -7.00 -26.31
N LEU A 283 9.40 -6.23 -25.29
CA LEU A 283 10.80 -6.05 -24.91
C LEU A 283 11.50 -7.39 -24.61
N GLU A 284 10.96 -8.16 -23.69
CA GLU A 284 11.55 -9.42 -23.22
C GLU A 284 11.62 -10.48 -24.32
N LEU A 285 10.67 -10.47 -25.24
CA LEU A 285 10.57 -11.45 -26.32
C LEU A 285 11.52 -11.16 -27.47
N ARG A 286 11.84 -9.88 -27.70
CA ARG A 286 12.53 -9.45 -28.92
C ARG A 286 13.91 -8.89 -28.71
N VAL A 287 14.22 -8.36 -27.53
CA VAL A 287 15.46 -7.61 -27.31
C VAL A 287 16.71 -8.43 -27.68
N ASN A 288 16.75 -9.73 -27.38
CA ASN A 288 17.90 -10.58 -27.71
C ASN A 288 18.12 -10.76 -29.21
N GLN A 289 17.05 -10.63 -30.02
CA GLN A 289 17.14 -10.68 -31.48
C GLN A 289 17.46 -9.31 -32.08
N ASP A 290 16.78 -8.27 -31.59
CA ASP A 290 16.89 -6.91 -32.13
C ASP A 290 18.19 -6.22 -31.67
N LEU A 291 18.71 -6.57 -30.48
CA LEU A 291 19.92 -6.03 -29.86
C LEU A 291 20.81 -7.16 -29.31
N PRO A 292 21.44 -7.97 -30.17
CA PRO A 292 22.14 -9.20 -29.74
C PRO A 292 23.41 -8.96 -28.93
N ASP A 293 23.91 -7.73 -28.86
CA ASP A 293 25.13 -7.39 -28.11
C ASP A 293 24.78 -6.79 -26.72
N PRO A 294 24.87 -7.57 -25.62
CA PRO A 294 24.49 -7.13 -24.29
C PRO A 294 25.47 -6.13 -23.67
N VAL A 295 26.68 -5.94 -24.24
CA VAL A 295 27.67 -4.99 -23.73
C VAL A 295 27.50 -3.59 -24.29
N ARG A 296 26.64 -3.41 -25.29
CA ARG A 296 26.32 -2.09 -25.83
C ARG A 296 25.58 -1.23 -24.82
N ARG A 297 25.84 0.08 -24.87
CA ARG A 297 25.11 1.06 -24.06
C ARG A 297 23.74 1.29 -24.68
N ILE A 298 22.68 1.06 -23.91
CA ILE A 298 21.28 1.30 -24.31
C ILE A 298 20.75 2.45 -23.46
N VAL A 299 20.14 3.45 -24.10
CA VAL A 299 19.33 4.48 -23.43
C VAL A 299 17.87 4.23 -23.78
N SER A 300 17.09 3.77 -22.84
CA SER A 300 15.67 3.58 -23.06
C SER A 300 14.89 4.88 -22.81
N CYS A 301 13.95 5.21 -23.68
CA CYS A 301 13.07 6.37 -23.52
C CYS A 301 11.60 5.98 -23.71
N CYS A 302 10.72 6.71 -23.03
CA CYS A 302 9.28 6.72 -23.25
C CYS A 302 8.77 8.15 -23.11
N GLU A 303 7.46 8.39 -23.14
CA GLU A 303 6.94 9.77 -23.12
C GLU A 303 7.38 10.55 -21.85
N PHE A 304 7.23 9.95 -20.65
CA PHE A 304 7.47 10.64 -19.36
C PHE A 304 8.62 10.07 -18.52
N GLY A 305 9.42 9.15 -19.05
CA GLY A 305 10.48 8.47 -18.30
C GLY A 305 10.02 7.29 -17.43
N ARG A 306 8.73 7.13 -17.10
CA ARG A 306 8.23 6.11 -16.17
C ARG A 306 8.31 4.69 -16.72
N ILE A 307 7.76 4.46 -17.91
CA ILE A 307 7.78 3.13 -18.58
C ILE A 307 9.20 2.74 -18.93
N SER A 308 10.03 3.68 -19.39
CA SER A 308 11.44 3.42 -19.71
C SER A 308 12.27 3.08 -18.48
N THR A 309 11.96 3.60 -17.29
CA THR A 309 12.61 3.19 -16.03
C THR A 309 12.34 1.70 -15.75
N LEU A 310 11.10 1.25 -15.86
CA LEU A 310 10.75 -0.18 -15.73
C LEU A 310 11.40 -1.03 -16.83
N ALA A 311 11.39 -0.56 -18.09
CA ALA A 311 12.05 -1.23 -19.20
C ALA A 311 13.56 -1.39 -18.97
N THR A 312 14.21 -0.35 -18.45
CA THR A 312 15.64 -0.40 -18.13
C THR A 312 15.95 -1.39 -17.00
N ALA A 313 15.10 -1.47 -15.97
CA ALA A 313 15.24 -2.46 -14.92
C ALA A 313 15.17 -3.88 -15.51
N THR A 314 14.18 -4.16 -16.35
CA THR A 314 14.05 -5.44 -17.07
C THR A 314 15.27 -5.74 -17.96
N LEU A 315 15.75 -4.76 -18.74
CA LEU A 315 16.96 -4.93 -19.56
C LEU A 315 18.15 -5.34 -18.72
N ARG A 316 18.36 -4.72 -17.57
CA ARG A 316 19.47 -5.03 -16.65
C ARG A 316 19.33 -6.44 -16.05
N GLU A 317 18.13 -6.85 -15.67
CA GLU A 317 17.82 -8.23 -15.25
C GLU A 317 18.12 -9.25 -16.35
N MET A 318 17.88 -8.90 -17.63
CA MET A 318 18.17 -9.73 -18.79
C MET A 318 19.65 -9.71 -19.21
N GLY A 319 20.53 -9.00 -18.46
CA GLY A 319 21.97 -8.98 -18.69
C GLY A 319 22.53 -7.75 -19.42
N TYR A 320 21.69 -6.81 -19.87
CA TYR A 320 22.12 -5.55 -20.49
C TYR A 320 22.57 -4.54 -19.43
N GLN A 321 23.69 -4.83 -18.75
CA GLN A 321 24.16 -4.07 -17.58
C GLN A 321 24.46 -2.60 -17.84
N ARG A 322 24.66 -2.22 -19.11
CA ARG A 322 24.93 -0.82 -19.52
C ARG A 322 23.68 -0.07 -19.96
N ALA A 323 22.49 -0.67 -19.75
CA ALA A 323 21.22 0.01 -19.97
C ALA A 323 20.97 1.10 -18.93
N VAL A 324 20.52 2.28 -19.39
CA VAL A 324 20.17 3.46 -18.59
C VAL A 324 18.81 4.00 -19.07
N ALA A 325 18.09 4.71 -18.22
CA ALA A 325 16.84 5.38 -18.59
C ALA A 325 17.10 6.85 -18.93
N LEU A 326 16.40 7.39 -19.92
CA LEU A 326 16.42 8.83 -20.23
C LEU A 326 15.58 9.58 -19.18
N ASP A 327 16.21 10.53 -18.50
CA ASP A 327 15.51 11.36 -17.52
C ASP A 327 14.45 12.24 -18.22
N GLY A 328 13.21 12.24 -17.67
CA GLY A 328 12.08 13.01 -18.20
C GLY A 328 11.50 12.54 -19.54
N GLY A 329 12.17 11.62 -20.25
CA GLY A 329 11.68 11.00 -21.50
C GLY A 329 11.59 11.94 -22.71
N VAL A 330 10.80 11.52 -23.70
CA VAL A 330 10.63 12.25 -24.98
C VAL A 330 9.91 13.58 -24.79
N LYS A 331 9.00 13.68 -23.81
CA LYS A 331 8.34 14.96 -23.48
C LYS A 331 9.36 16.01 -23.05
N ALA A 332 10.22 15.68 -22.10
CA ALA A 332 11.25 16.61 -21.64
C ALA A 332 12.27 16.95 -22.74
N TRP A 333 12.61 15.97 -23.61
CA TRP A 333 13.43 16.20 -24.80
C TRP A 333 12.82 17.26 -25.73
N ARG A 334 11.50 17.15 -26.01
CA ARG A 334 10.75 18.12 -26.83
C ARG A 334 10.68 19.50 -26.16
N GLU A 335 10.42 19.56 -24.85
CA GLU A 335 10.35 20.81 -24.08
C GLU A 335 11.70 21.53 -23.99
N ALA A 336 12.80 20.78 -24.03
CA ALA A 336 14.16 21.35 -24.14
C ALA A 336 14.48 21.88 -25.53
N GLY A 337 13.56 21.82 -26.50
CA GLY A 337 13.75 22.30 -27.87
C GLY A 337 14.65 21.41 -28.73
N TYR A 338 14.89 20.16 -28.33
CA TYR A 338 15.71 19.23 -29.09
C TYR A 338 14.95 18.61 -30.26
N PRO A 339 15.63 18.23 -31.35
CA PRO A 339 14.98 17.76 -32.57
C PRO A 339 14.24 16.44 -32.37
N LEU A 340 13.10 16.31 -33.04
CA LEU A 340 12.38 15.06 -33.22
C LEU A 340 12.32 14.71 -34.70
N LYS A 341 12.28 13.42 -35.00
CA LYS A 341 12.02 12.86 -36.32
C LYS A 341 10.63 12.21 -36.31
N SER A 342 9.87 12.35 -37.37
CA SER A 342 8.57 11.68 -37.56
C SER A 342 8.66 10.60 -38.62
N GLY A 343 7.80 9.60 -38.55
CA GLY A 343 7.76 8.47 -39.47
C GLY A 343 8.31 7.18 -38.87
N PRO A 344 8.27 6.07 -39.63
CA PRO A 344 8.64 4.74 -39.13
C PRO A 344 10.14 4.48 -39.00
N GLU A 345 10.98 5.32 -39.62
CA GLU A 345 12.43 5.12 -39.65
C GLU A 345 13.13 5.84 -38.48
N PRO A 346 14.21 5.22 -37.94
CA PRO A 346 15.03 5.81 -36.88
C PRO A 346 15.63 7.18 -37.18
#